data_26e2b6f7e6e539bbdbcbb0223d93f9e1
#
_entry.id   26e2b6f7e6e539bbdbcbb0223d93f9e1
#
_cell.length_a   1.000
_cell.length_b   1.000
_cell.length_c   1.000
_cell.angle_alpha   90.00
_cell.angle_beta   90.00
_cell.angle_gamma   90.00
#
_symmetry.space_group_name_H-M   'P 1'
#
loop_
_entity.id
_entity.type
_entity.pdbx_description
1 polymer ?
#
loop_
_entity_poly.entity_id
_entity_poly.type
_entity_poly.pdbx_seq_one_letter_code
_entity_poly.pdbx_strand_id
1 'polypeptide(L)'
;PYINAESGAKGLLRKINALRPVVNGEPTNSQIYMAHNQGSRGFSIIYNACNKFSNLGGKKALQSSAVDLGYSKRQGTKVYRNMTGNKGDHPCEFMETWDDIYTKKPTQTPQFS
;
A
#
# COMPACT_ATOMS: atom_id res chain seq x y z
N PRO A 1 -10.90 17.15 8.67
CA PRO A 1 -10.66 16.34 7.85
C PRO A 1 -11.80 15.86 7.32
N TYR A 2 -12.63 16.69 7.15
CA TYR A 2 -13.61 16.13 6.88
C TYR A 2 -13.91 16.38 5.57
N ILE A 3 -13.81 15.47 4.87
CA ILE A 3 -14.16 15.48 3.54
C ILE A 3 -15.62 15.27 3.55
N ASN A 4 -16.39 16.01 2.82
CA ASN A 4 -17.81 15.76 2.82
C ASN A 4 -18.03 14.42 2.14
N ALA A 5 -19.16 13.82 2.40
CA ALA A 5 -19.45 12.47 1.97
C ALA A 5 -19.28 12.29 0.46
N GLU A 6 -19.68 13.25 -0.31
CA GLU A 6 -19.58 13.17 -1.75
C GLU A 6 -18.15 13.17 -2.23
N SER A 7 -17.34 14.09 -1.72
CA SER A 7 -15.92 14.13 -2.07
C SER A 7 -15.20 12.88 -1.62
N GLY A 8 -15.55 12.40 -0.44
CA GLY A 8 -14.95 11.20 0.10
C GLY A 8 -15.25 9.99 -0.77
N ALA A 9 -16.49 9.85 -1.20
CA ALA A 9 -16.88 8.74 -2.04
C ALA A 9 -16.17 8.76 -3.39
N LYS A 10 -16.05 9.92 -4.00
CA LYS A 10 -15.35 10.05 -5.26
C LYS A 10 -13.86 9.72 -5.11
N GLY A 11 -13.25 10.21 -4.04
CA GLY A 11 -11.86 9.93 -3.77
C GLY A 11 -11.61 8.45 -3.55
N LEU A 12 -12.52 7.80 -2.82
CA LEU A 12 -12.42 6.38 -2.56
C LEU A 12 -12.53 5.57 -3.85
N LEU A 13 -13.48 5.91 -4.70
CA LEU A 13 -13.65 5.21 -5.97
C LEU A 13 -12.42 5.34 -6.85
N ARG A 14 -11.80 6.51 -6.88
CA ARG A 14 -10.58 6.69 -7.64
C ARG A 14 -9.46 5.79 -7.12
N LYS A 15 -9.34 5.69 -5.82
CA LYS A 15 -8.32 4.83 -5.21
C LYS A 15 -8.58 3.37 -5.55
N ILE A 16 -9.81 2.92 -5.42
CA ILE A 16 -10.17 1.55 -5.74
C ILE A 16 -9.86 1.26 -7.20
N ASN A 17 -10.26 2.16 -8.09
CA ASN A 17 -10.01 1.98 -9.51
C ASN A 17 -8.52 1.97 -9.84
N ALA A 18 -7.74 2.77 -9.15
CA ALA A 18 -6.28 2.79 -9.34
C ALA A 18 -5.63 1.51 -8.84
N LEU A 19 -6.20 0.89 -7.81
CA LEU A 19 -5.61 -0.33 -7.23
C LEU A 19 -5.97 -1.60 -7.98
N ARG A 20 -7.11 -1.64 -8.64
CA ARG A 20 -7.55 -2.86 -9.33
C ARG A 20 -6.50 -3.46 -10.26
N PRO A 21 -5.88 -2.68 -11.15
CA PRO A 21 -4.85 -3.27 -11.99
C PRO A 21 -3.58 -3.66 -11.23
N VAL A 22 -3.32 -3.00 -10.12
CA VAL A 22 -2.14 -3.31 -9.31
C VAL A 22 -2.31 -4.66 -8.62
N VAL A 23 -3.47 -4.87 -8.00
CA VAL A 23 -3.72 -6.11 -7.25
C VAL A 23 -4.39 -7.19 -8.09
N ASN A 24 -4.68 -6.88 -9.34
CA ASN A 24 -5.29 -7.82 -10.26
C ASN A 24 -6.61 -8.37 -9.73
N GLY A 25 -7.49 -7.47 -9.33
CA GLY A 25 -8.79 -7.84 -8.79
C GLY A 25 -9.32 -6.76 -7.88
N GLU A 26 -10.23 -7.15 -7.00
CA GLU A 26 -10.79 -6.20 -6.04
C GLU A 26 -9.85 -6.00 -4.87
N PRO A 27 -9.49 -4.76 -4.56
CA PRO A 27 -8.62 -4.52 -3.40
C PRO A 27 -9.33 -4.86 -2.10
N THR A 28 -8.59 -5.33 -1.15
CA THR A 28 -9.11 -5.58 0.19
C THR A 28 -9.17 -4.26 0.96
N ASN A 29 -9.88 -4.25 2.06
CA ASN A 29 -9.93 -3.06 2.92
C ASN A 29 -8.54 -2.65 3.38
N SER A 30 -7.72 -3.63 3.76
CA SER A 30 -6.37 -3.33 4.20
C SER A 30 -5.56 -2.68 3.08
N GLN A 31 -5.72 -3.13 1.87
CA GLN A 31 -5.03 -2.55 0.72
C GLN A 31 -5.49 -1.11 0.46
N ILE A 32 -6.78 -0.87 0.56
CA ILE A 32 -7.33 0.48 0.38
C ILE A 32 -6.77 1.43 1.43
N TYR A 33 -6.78 1.01 2.69
CA TYR A 33 -6.24 1.85 3.76
C TYR A 33 -4.73 2.07 3.61
N MET A 34 -4.02 1.03 3.21
CA MET A 34 -2.58 1.15 3.00
C MET A 34 -2.28 2.13 1.88
N ALA A 35 -3.04 2.07 0.79
CA ALA A 35 -2.88 3.00 -0.32
C ALA A 35 -3.23 4.42 0.10
N HIS A 36 -4.19 4.57 1.00
CA HIS A 36 -4.52 5.88 1.52
C HIS A 36 -3.36 6.45 2.36
N ASN A 37 -2.74 5.60 3.13
CA ASN A 37 -1.63 5.99 3.99
C ASN A 37 -0.34 6.25 3.22
N GLN A 38 -0.01 5.36 2.28
CA GLN A 38 1.25 5.41 1.55
C GLN A 38 1.15 6.10 0.19
N GLY A 39 -0.06 6.40 -0.26
CA GLY A 39 -0.30 6.87 -1.61
C GLY A 39 -0.35 5.68 -2.57
N SER A 40 -1.01 5.86 -3.71
CA SER A 40 -1.15 4.77 -4.68
C SER A 40 0.20 4.30 -5.22
N ARG A 41 1.11 5.24 -5.45
CA ARG A 41 2.45 4.90 -5.92
C ARG A 41 3.23 4.11 -4.87
N GLY A 42 3.20 4.59 -3.62
CA GLY A 42 3.87 3.89 -2.53
C GLY A 42 3.32 2.49 -2.34
N PHE A 43 2.00 2.36 -2.35
CA PHE A 43 1.37 1.05 -2.25
C PHE A 43 1.79 0.14 -3.40
N SER A 44 1.81 0.64 -4.63
CA SER A 44 2.19 -0.16 -5.78
C SER A 44 3.60 -0.69 -5.65
N ILE A 45 4.51 0.15 -5.18
CA ILE A 45 5.90 -0.26 -4.96
C ILE A 45 5.99 -1.33 -3.90
N ILE A 46 5.27 -1.17 -2.79
CA ILE A 46 5.27 -2.15 -1.69
C ILE A 46 4.68 -3.48 -2.16
N TYR A 47 3.54 -3.43 -2.81
CA TYR A 47 2.86 -4.63 -3.28
C TYR A 47 3.72 -5.40 -4.28
N ASN A 48 4.26 -4.71 -5.27
CA ASN A 48 5.12 -5.33 -6.26
C ASN A 48 6.39 -5.89 -5.63
N ALA A 49 6.94 -5.20 -4.64
CA ALA A 49 8.14 -5.67 -3.95
C ALA A 49 7.86 -6.99 -3.24
N CYS A 50 6.73 -7.10 -2.57
CA CYS A 50 6.40 -8.33 -1.89
C CYS A 50 6.17 -9.48 -2.88
N ASN A 51 5.53 -9.19 -3.99
CA ASN A 51 5.21 -10.25 -4.96
C ASN A 51 6.40 -10.71 -5.81
N LYS A 52 7.24 -9.79 -6.22
CA LYS A 52 8.33 -10.13 -7.14
C LYS A 52 9.72 -10.18 -6.50
N PHE A 53 9.89 -9.48 -5.42
CA PHE A 53 11.23 -9.31 -4.85
C PHE A 53 11.29 -9.71 -3.38
N SER A 54 10.44 -10.64 -2.99
CA SER A 54 10.34 -11.05 -1.59
C SER A 54 11.61 -11.69 -1.07
N ASN A 55 12.46 -12.19 -1.94
CA ASN A 55 13.72 -12.81 -1.54
C ASN A 55 14.83 -11.80 -1.26
N LEU A 56 14.59 -10.52 -1.51
CA LEU A 56 15.56 -9.49 -1.24
C LEU A 56 15.26 -8.85 0.11
N GLY A 57 16.24 -8.20 0.68
CA GLY A 57 16.02 -7.42 1.91
C GLY A 57 15.06 -6.28 1.64
N GLY A 58 14.40 -5.78 2.66
CA GLY A 58 13.34 -4.80 2.51
C GLY A 58 13.69 -3.60 1.66
N LYS A 59 14.82 -2.97 1.93
CA LYS A 59 15.23 -1.80 1.17
C LYS A 59 15.50 -2.14 -0.31
N LYS A 60 16.22 -3.22 -0.54
CA LYS A 60 16.53 -3.64 -1.91
C LYS A 60 15.29 -4.07 -2.65
N ALA A 61 14.37 -4.75 -1.97
CA ALA A 61 13.11 -5.16 -2.57
C ALA A 61 12.34 -3.95 -3.06
N LEU A 62 12.27 -2.91 -2.24
CA LEU A 62 11.55 -1.69 -2.60
C LEU A 62 12.24 -0.92 -3.71
N GLN A 63 13.57 -0.87 -3.67
CA GLN A 63 14.32 -0.20 -4.73
C GLN A 63 14.15 -0.92 -6.06
N SER A 64 14.24 -2.24 -6.05
CA SER A 64 14.07 -3.05 -7.26
C SER A 64 12.65 -2.94 -7.80
N SER A 65 11.70 -2.95 -6.89
CA SER A 65 10.29 -2.80 -7.26
C SER A 65 10.02 -1.45 -7.91
N ALA A 66 10.55 -0.39 -7.34
CA ALA A 66 10.35 0.95 -7.89
C ALA A 66 10.87 1.03 -9.32
N VAL A 67 12.06 0.52 -9.53
CA VAL A 67 12.67 0.51 -10.87
C VAL A 67 11.85 -0.35 -11.83
N ASP A 68 11.40 -1.50 -11.36
CA ASP A 68 10.59 -2.41 -12.15
C ASP A 68 9.30 -1.74 -12.63
N LEU A 69 8.72 -0.88 -11.82
CA LEU A 69 7.50 -0.18 -12.16
C LEU A 69 7.75 1.12 -12.94
N GLY A 70 8.99 1.41 -13.28
CA GLY A 70 9.31 2.61 -14.04
C GLY A 70 9.61 3.84 -13.21
N TYR A 71 9.72 3.67 -11.92
CA TYR A 71 10.10 4.77 -11.03
C TYR A 71 11.59 4.74 -10.77
N SER A 72 12.10 5.64 -9.96
CA SER A 72 13.52 5.67 -9.66
C SER A 72 13.82 4.83 -8.41
N LYS A 73 15.06 4.41 -8.30
CA LYS A 73 15.56 3.73 -7.11
C LYS A 73 15.35 4.59 -5.86
N ARG A 74 15.50 5.90 -6.01
CA ARG A 74 15.29 6.86 -4.94
C ARG A 74 13.85 6.78 -4.41
N GLN A 75 12.90 6.55 -5.28
CA GLN A 75 11.51 6.42 -4.90
C GLN A 75 11.33 5.20 -4.01
N GLY A 76 12.00 4.11 -4.33
CA GLY A 76 11.98 2.92 -3.49
C GLY A 76 12.56 3.17 -2.12
N THR A 77 13.66 3.92 -2.06
CA THR A 77 14.27 4.28 -0.78
C THR A 77 13.32 5.15 0.06
N LYS A 78 12.63 6.07 -0.60
CA LYS A 78 11.68 6.93 0.08
C LYS A 78 10.52 6.13 0.66
N VAL A 79 10.01 5.17 -0.11
CA VAL A 79 8.95 4.29 0.37
C VAL A 79 9.44 3.46 1.56
N TYR A 80 10.66 2.98 1.49
CA TYR A 80 11.25 2.23 2.58
C TYR A 80 11.29 3.06 3.88
N ARG A 81 11.70 4.31 3.78
CA ARG A 81 11.73 5.19 4.96
C ARG A 81 10.35 5.43 5.52
N ASN A 82 9.37 5.66 4.65
CA ASN A 82 8.01 5.90 5.09
C ASN A 82 7.41 4.65 5.73
N MET A 83 7.73 3.50 5.18
CA MET A 83 7.20 2.23 5.66
C MET A 83 7.81 1.86 7.00
N THR A 84 9.09 2.11 7.12
CA THR A 84 9.76 1.59 8.26
C THR A 84 9.85 2.51 9.39
N GLY A 85 9.39 3.65 9.44
CA GLY A 85 9.52 4.36 10.68
C GLY A 85 10.17 3.49 11.71
N ASN A 86 10.16 2.15 11.44
CA ASN A 86 10.64 1.19 12.33
C ASN A 86 11.50 0.25 11.63
N LYS A 87 12.58 0.28 11.60
CA LYS A 87 13.58 -0.67 11.43
C LYS A 87 13.41 -1.78 10.54
N GLY A 88 13.68 -1.64 9.36
CA GLY A 88 13.96 -2.75 8.49
C GLY A 88 12.82 -3.70 8.16
N ASP A 89 11.59 -3.27 8.29
CA ASP A 89 10.48 -4.11 7.93
C ASP A 89 10.53 -4.46 6.45
N HIS A 90 10.17 -5.67 6.16
CA HIS A 90 10.07 -6.13 4.80
C HIS A 90 8.69 -5.77 4.24
N PRO A 91 8.56 -5.46 2.96
CA PRO A 91 7.24 -5.13 2.39
C PRO A 91 6.18 -6.20 2.64
N CYS A 92 6.55 -7.46 2.63
CA CYS A 92 5.58 -8.52 2.90
C CYS A 92 5.12 -8.50 4.36
N GLU A 93 6.01 -8.25 5.29
CA GLU A 93 5.66 -8.13 6.70
C GLU A 93 4.80 -6.92 6.94
N PHE A 94 5.11 -5.82 6.28
CA PHE A 94 4.32 -4.60 6.38
C PHE A 94 2.89 -4.84 5.92
N MET A 95 2.72 -5.48 4.78
CA MET A 95 1.40 -5.80 4.26
C MET A 95 0.65 -6.76 5.18
N GLU A 96 1.35 -7.73 5.73
CA GLU A 96 0.76 -8.68 6.65
C GLU A 96 0.27 -8.01 7.93
N THR A 97 1.05 -7.07 8.43
CA THR A 97 0.65 -6.30 9.62
C THR A 97 -0.63 -5.52 9.35
N TRP A 98 -0.73 -4.88 8.19
CA TRP A 98 -1.95 -4.16 7.85
C TRP A 98 -3.13 -5.10 7.69
N ASP A 99 -2.92 -6.26 7.07
CA ASP A 99 -3.97 -7.26 6.93
C ASP A 99 -4.46 -7.72 8.30
N ASP A 100 -3.55 -7.98 9.21
CA ASP A 100 -3.92 -8.39 10.57
C ASP A 100 -4.76 -7.34 11.26
N ILE A 101 -4.35 -6.09 11.15
CA ILE A 101 -5.08 -4.99 11.79
C ILE A 101 -6.50 -4.89 11.24
N TYR A 102 -6.65 -4.92 9.93
CA TYR A 102 -7.94 -4.65 9.32
C TYR A 102 -8.81 -5.89 9.15
N THR A 103 -8.24 -7.06 9.18
CA THR A 103 -8.98 -8.29 9.11
C THR A 103 -9.50 -8.70 10.47
N LYS A 104 -8.71 -8.47 11.51
CA LYS A 104 -9.08 -8.89 12.84
C LYS A 104 -10.00 -7.93 13.58
N LYS A 105 -10.29 -6.77 13.02
CA LYS A 105 -11.23 -5.84 13.61
C LYS A 105 -12.59 -6.10 13.00
N PRO A 106 -13.36 -6.95 13.61
CA PRO A 106 -14.53 -7.46 12.94
C PRO A 106 -15.57 -6.43 12.57
N THR A 107 -15.76 -5.47 13.34
CA THR A 107 -16.83 -4.59 13.04
C THR A 107 -16.41 -3.26 12.57
N GLN A 108 -15.19 -3.17 12.18
CA GLN A 108 -14.75 -1.91 11.75
C GLN A 108 -15.12 -1.80 10.33
N THR A 109 -16.35 -1.69 10.13
CA THR A 109 -16.78 -1.31 8.84
C THR A 109 -16.07 -0.06 8.53
N PRO A 110 -15.52 -0.01 7.40
CA PRO A 110 -14.83 1.16 7.03
C PRO A 110 -15.81 2.26 7.11
N GLN A 111 -15.41 3.19 7.76
CA GLN A 111 -16.31 4.17 7.97
C GLN A 111 -16.17 5.10 6.86
N PHE A 112 -16.51 4.64 5.76
CA PHE A 112 -16.57 5.49 4.63
C PHE A 112 -17.87 6.17 4.56
N SER A 113 -18.65 5.88 5.45
CA SER A 113 -19.92 6.58 5.51
C SER A 113 -19.74 7.97 6.03
#